data_f53da351080f28145ab1251edc555691
#
_entry.id   f53da351080f28145ab1251edc555691
#
_cell.length_a   1.000
_cell.length_b   1.000
_cell.length_c   1.000
_cell.angle_alpha   90.00
_cell.angle_beta   90.00
_cell.angle_gamma   90.00
#
_symmetry.space_group_name_H-M   'P 1'
#
loop_
_entity.id
_entity.type
_entity.pdbx_description
1 polymer ?
#
loop_
_entity_poly.entity_id
_entity_poly.type
_entity_poly.pdbx_seq_one_letter_code
_entity_poly.pdbx_strand_id
1 'polypeptide(L)'
;MSIKIFFVFVVLSLHFNIMAQKSETITLGGGCFWCTEAIFQRVKGIIKVEPGYSGGKIPHPTYREVCSGLTGHAEVVQITYNPHVISLEKILEIFWKTHDPTTLNRQGADVGTQYRSVIFYHNEQQKQTATELKQMLDQARIWDNPIVTEISAFTHFYPAEKYHQNYFEDNPNQGYCQFVIVPKLQKFSKLFSEYRKDY
;
A
#
# COMPACT_ATOMS: atom_id res chain seq x y z
N MET A 1 7.06 -56.98 -53.20
CA MET A 1 6.64 -56.96 -51.78
C MET A 1 7.09 -55.65 -51.20
N SER A 2 6.22 -54.62 -51.16
CA SER A 2 6.60 -53.26 -50.78
C SER A 2 6.30 -53.05 -49.29
N ILE A 3 7.34 -52.77 -48.53
CA ILE A 3 7.26 -52.44 -47.10
C ILE A 3 6.89 -50.96 -46.99
N LYS A 4 5.69 -50.64 -46.47
CA LYS A 4 5.29 -49.26 -46.08
C LYS A 4 5.79 -49.02 -44.68
N ILE A 5 6.76 -48.08 -44.53
CA ILE A 5 7.24 -47.60 -43.23
C ILE A 5 6.29 -46.50 -42.79
N PHE A 6 5.57 -46.74 -41.69
CA PHE A 6 4.76 -45.72 -40.99
C PHE A 6 5.64 -44.94 -40.02
N PHE A 7 5.85 -43.66 -40.32
CA PHE A 7 6.47 -42.71 -39.34
C PHE A 7 5.37 -42.24 -38.38
N VAL A 8 5.49 -42.67 -37.13
CA VAL A 8 4.65 -42.13 -36.03
C VAL A 8 5.33 -40.85 -35.50
N PHE A 9 4.75 -39.70 -35.81
CA PHE A 9 5.14 -38.44 -35.20
C PHE A 9 4.55 -38.37 -33.78
N VAL A 10 5.40 -38.57 -32.77
CA VAL A 10 5.04 -38.27 -31.37
C VAL A 10 5.14 -36.75 -31.17
N VAL A 11 4.01 -36.07 -31.15
CA VAL A 11 3.93 -34.66 -30.80
C VAL A 11 4.00 -34.55 -29.27
N LEU A 12 5.18 -34.20 -28.77
CA LEU A 12 5.40 -33.90 -27.35
C LEU A 12 4.80 -32.51 -27.07
N SER A 13 3.57 -32.45 -26.58
CA SER A 13 2.95 -31.20 -26.13
C SER A 13 3.58 -30.77 -24.82
N LEU A 14 4.50 -29.81 -24.88
CA LEU A 14 5.00 -29.07 -23.73
C LEU A 14 3.88 -28.23 -23.14
N HIS A 15 3.28 -28.72 -22.08
CA HIS A 15 2.36 -27.91 -21.28
C HIS A 15 3.19 -26.92 -20.45
N PHE A 16 3.32 -25.69 -20.93
CA PHE A 16 3.76 -24.58 -20.11
C PHE A 16 2.65 -24.28 -19.08
N ASN A 17 2.84 -24.78 -17.86
CA ASN A 17 2.07 -24.28 -16.73
C ASN A 17 2.49 -22.84 -16.49
N ILE A 18 1.73 -21.87 -17.03
CA ILE A 18 1.81 -20.48 -16.62
C ILE A 18 1.27 -20.44 -15.19
N MET A 19 2.18 -20.55 -14.22
CA MET A 19 1.87 -20.26 -12.83
C MET A 19 1.40 -18.82 -12.80
N ALA A 20 0.11 -18.60 -12.59
CA ALA A 20 -0.43 -17.26 -12.37
C ALA A 20 0.39 -16.61 -11.25
N GLN A 21 1.02 -15.48 -11.55
CA GLN A 21 1.87 -14.77 -10.62
C GLN A 21 1.00 -14.38 -9.40
N LYS A 22 1.20 -15.05 -8.27
CA LYS A 22 0.41 -14.86 -7.06
C LYS A 22 0.67 -13.45 -6.54
N SER A 23 -0.29 -12.55 -6.71
CA SER A 23 -0.26 -11.23 -6.09
C SER A 23 -0.88 -11.28 -4.70
N GLU A 24 -0.43 -10.38 -3.82
CA GLU A 24 -0.99 -10.20 -2.49
C GLU A 24 -1.50 -8.77 -2.32
N THR A 25 -2.35 -8.57 -1.30
CA THR A 25 -2.96 -7.26 -1.02
C THR A 25 -2.79 -6.91 0.45
N ILE A 26 -2.46 -5.64 0.72
CA ILE A 26 -2.44 -5.03 2.05
C ILE A 26 -3.12 -3.65 1.98
N THR A 27 -3.74 -3.18 3.07
CA THR A 27 -4.40 -1.88 3.12
C THR A 27 -3.76 -1.02 4.20
N LEU A 28 -3.28 0.18 3.84
CA LEU A 28 -2.47 1.04 4.70
C LEU A 28 -3.03 2.46 4.74
N GLY A 29 -3.14 3.03 5.95
CA GLY A 29 -3.43 4.44 6.18
C GLY A 29 -2.30 5.13 6.93
N GLY A 30 -1.78 6.23 6.42
CA GLY A 30 -0.66 6.98 6.98
C GLY A 30 -0.79 8.50 6.78
N GLY A 31 -1.95 9.06 7.10
CA GLY A 31 -2.35 10.42 6.78
C GLY A 31 -3.12 10.50 5.46
N CYS A 32 -3.02 11.61 4.77
CA CYS A 32 -3.66 11.82 3.47
C CYS A 32 -3.24 10.73 2.46
N PHE A 33 -4.23 10.06 1.87
CA PHE A 33 -4.01 8.97 0.92
C PHE A 33 -3.31 9.40 -0.37
N TRP A 34 -3.36 10.67 -0.80
CA TRP A 34 -2.58 11.18 -1.94
C TRP A 34 -1.07 11.02 -1.71
N CYS A 35 -0.60 11.24 -0.46
CA CYS A 35 0.81 11.05 -0.10
C CYS A 35 1.22 9.59 -0.20
N THR A 36 0.41 8.71 0.39
CA THR A 36 0.68 7.28 0.45
C THR A 36 0.60 6.66 -0.94
N GLU A 37 -0.40 7.05 -1.74
CA GLU A 37 -0.52 6.65 -3.15
C GLU A 37 0.73 7.03 -3.95
N ALA A 38 1.12 8.30 -3.91
CA ALA A 38 2.26 8.81 -4.67
C ALA A 38 3.57 8.06 -4.35
N ILE A 39 3.77 7.67 -3.08
CA ILE A 39 4.94 6.88 -2.68
C ILE A 39 4.85 5.47 -3.25
N PHE A 40 3.77 4.73 -2.98
CA PHE A 40 3.68 3.32 -3.32
C PHE A 40 3.53 3.06 -4.82
N GLN A 41 2.97 3.98 -5.59
CA GLN A 41 3.00 3.90 -7.05
C GLN A 41 4.42 3.84 -7.61
N ARG A 42 5.41 4.41 -6.91
CA ARG A 42 6.82 4.47 -7.30
C ARG A 42 7.66 3.31 -6.80
N VAL A 43 7.08 2.35 -6.07
CA VAL A 43 7.81 1.21 -5.49
C VAL A 43 7.83 0.03 -6.46
N LYS A 44 9.02 -0.53 -6.75
CA LYS A 44 9.20 -1.77 -7.53
C LYS A 44 8.41 -2.91 -6.87
N GLY A 45 7.76 -3.73 -7.68
CA GLY A 45 6.95 -4.85 -7.19
C GLY A 45 5.52 -4.49 -6.81
N ILE A 46 5.18 -3.21 -6.70
CA ILE A 46 3.79 -2.76 -6.53
C ILE A 46 3.09 -2.77 -7.89
N ILE A 47 1.98 -3.51 -7.96
CA ILE A 47 1.16 -3.72 -9.16
C ILE A 47 0.07 -2.66 -9.25
N LYS A 48 -0.66 -2.43 -8.14
CA LYS A 48 -1.75 -1.47 -8.06
C LYS A 48 -1.74 -0.77 -6.71
N VAL A 49 -2.07 0.52 -6.71
CA VAL A 49 -2.35 1.32 -5.52
C VAL A 49 -3.69 2.02 -5.77
N GLU A 50 -4.62 1.89 -4.85
CA GLU A 50 -5.97 2.44 -4.98
C GLU A 50 -6.34 3.19 -3.71
N PRO A 51 -6.49 4.53 -3.74
CA PRO A 51 -7.03 5.32 -2.65
C PRO A 51 -8.47 4.97 -2.31
N GLY A 52 -8.80 4.98 -1.01
CA GLY A 52 -10.13 4.67 -0.54
C GLY A 52 -10.29 4.82 0.97
N TYR A 53 -11.34 4.23 1.49
CA TYR A 53 -11.77 4.32 2.88
C TYR A 53 -11.95 2.93 3.49
N SER A 54 -11.48 2.74 4.72
CA SER A 54 -11.58 1.46 5.43
C SER A 54 -11.66 1.65 6.94
N GLY A 55 -12.15 0.62 7.66
CA GLY A 55 -12.16 0.54 9.12
C GLY A 55 -13.33 1.27 9.80
N GLY A 56 -14.21 1.93 9.06
CA GLY A 56 -15.40 2.57 9.58
C GLY A 56 -16.66 1.71 9.52
N LYS A 57 -17.78 2.28 9.95
CA LYS A 57 -19.06 1.57 10.03
C LYS A 57 -20.07 1.98 8.95
N ILE A 58 -19.86 3.12 8.31
CA ILE A 58 -20.80 3.66 7.32
C ILE A 58 -20.48 3.02 5.95
N PRO A 59 -21.43 2.32 5.33
CA PRO A 59 -21.22 1.75 4.00
C PRO A 59 -21.21 2.84 2.93
N HIS A 60 -20.34 2.68 1.93
CA HIS A 60 -20.22 3.58 0.78
C HIS A 60 -20.10 5.07 1.17
N PRO A 61 -19.15 5.44 2.08
CA PRO A 61 -19.04 6.82 2.52
C PRO A 61 -18.53 7.70 1.39
N THR A 62 -18.99 8.94 1.36
CA THR A 62 -18.41 9.99 0.54
C THR A 62 -17.18 10.59 1.24
N TYR A 63 -16.29 11.23 0.48
CA TYR A 63 -15.14 11.98 1.05
C TYR A 63 -15.58 12.99 2.12
N ARG A 64 -16.65 13.73 1.85
CA ARG A 64 -17.17 14.72 2.82
C ARG A 64 -17.59 14.08 4.14
N GLU A 65 -18.23 12.93 4.10
CA GLU A 65 -18.63 12.20 5.32
C GLU A 65 -17.41 11.69 6.07
N VAL A 66 -16.40 11.15 5.38
CA VAL A 66 -15.14 10.71 6.01
C VAL A 66 -14.42 11.88 6.67
N CYS A 67 -14.34 13.03 6.01
CA CYS A 67 -13.73 14.25 6.54
C CYS A 67 -14.47 14.81 7.77
N SER A 68 -15.76 14.47 7.98
CA SER A 68 -16.46 14.83 9.21
C SER A 68 -15.93 14.14 10.46
N GLY A 69 -15.16 13.04 10.29
CA GLY A 69 -14.66 12.18 11.37
C GLY A 69 -15.71 11.26 11.99
N LEU A 70 -16.98 11.29 11.54
CA LEU A 70 -18.08 10.55 12.14
C LEU A 70 -18.28 9.17 11.55
N THR A 71 -17.69 8.85 10.41
CA THR A 71 -17.82 7.55 9.74
C THR A 71 -16.98 6.45 10.39
N GLY A 72 -15.91 6.82 11.11
CA GLY A 72 -14.91 5.92 11.66
C GLY A 72 -13.92 5.39 10.62
N HIS A 73 -14.09 5.74 9.32
CA HIS A 73 -13.14 5.34 8.28
C HIS A 73 -11.82 6.11 8.38
N ALA A 74 -10.73 5.42 8.02
CA ALA A 74 -9.46 6.06 7.68
C ALA A 74 -9.37 6.28 6.16
N GLU A 75 -8.65 7.33 5.75
CA GLU A 75 -8.09 7.42 4.43
C GLU A 75 -6.99 6.38 4.29
N VAL A 76 -7.11 5.51 3.30
CA VAL A 76 -6.18 4.40 3.09
C VAL A 76 -5.83 4.25 1.63
N VAL A 77 -4.77 3.51 1.36
CA VAL A 77 -4.52 2.92 0.05
C VAL A 77 -4.59 1.40 0.15
N GLN A 78 -5.28 0.77 -0.80
CA GLN A 78 -5.21 -0.67 -0.99
C GLN A 78 -4.11 -0.96 -2.01
N ILE A 79 -3.11 -1.75 -1.59
CA ILE A 79 -1.90 -2.04 -2.34
C ILE A 79 -1.92 -3.49 -2.78
N THR A 80 -1.87 -3.74 -4.09
CA THR A 80 -1.61 -5.07 -4.66
C THR A 80 -0.15 -5.16 -5.07
N TYR A 81 0.55 -6.18 -4.63
CA TYR A 81 1.99 -6.34 -4.86
C TYR A 81 2.38 -7.76 -5.28
N ASN A 82 3.56 -7.87 -5.88
CA ASN A 82 4.18 -9.14 -6.22
C ASN A 82 5.16 -9.56 -5.12
N PRO A 83 4.86 -10.59 -4.31
CA PRO A 83 5.71 -11.00 -3.20
C PRO A 83 7.07 -11.58 -3.62
N HIS A 84 7.24 -11.93 -4.91
CA HIS A 84 8.53 -12.36 -5.45
C HIS A 84 9.47 -11.20 -5.80
N VAL A 85 8.95 -9.95 -5.85
CA VAL A 85 9.72 -8.74 -6.17
C VAL A 85 9.95 -7.87 -4.95
N ILE A 86 8.92 -7.75 -4.09
CA ILE A 86 8.99 -6.99 -2.85
C ILE A 86 8.28 -7.74 -1.72
N SER A 87 8.95 -7.89 -0.58
CA SER A 87 8.35 -8.54 0.58
C SER A 87 7.41 -7.60 1.34
N LEU A 88 6.50 -8.18 2.14
CA LEU A 88 5.62 -7.41 3.02
C LEU A 88 6.41 -6.57 4.02
N GLU A 89 7.48 -7.12 4.60
CA GLU A 89 8.35 -6.42 5.54
C GLU A 89 8.92 -5.14 4.93
N LYS A 90 9.33 -5.20 3.66
CA LYS A 90 9.85 -4.02 2.95
C LYS A 90 8.76 -2.98 2.68
N ILE A 91 7.55 -3.42 2.30
CA ILE A 91 6.39 -2.53 2.15
C ILE A 91 6.09 -1.81 3.47
N LEU A 92 6.08 -2.54 4.58
CA LEU A 92 5.83 -1.97 5.91
C LEU A 92 6.99 -1.08 6.39
N GLU A 93 8.24 -1.40 6.07
CA GLU A 93 9.38 -0.53 6.35
C GLU A 93 9.25 0.81 5.61
N ILE A 94 8.91 0.77 4.31
CA ILE A 94 8.65 1.98 3.53
C ILE A 94 7.51 2.78 4.15
N PHE A 95 6.40 2.12 4.51
CA PHE A 95 5.25 2.74 5.14
C PHE A 95 5.65 3.51 6.41
N TRP A 96 6.28 2.85 7.38
CA TRP A 96 6.65 3.50 8.64
C TRP A 96 7.70 4.60 8.47
N LYS A 97 8.64 4.46 7.54
CA LYS A 97 9.68 5.49 7.34
C LYS A 97 9.23 6.70 6.52
N THR A 98 8.09 6.62 5.85
CA THR A 98 7.58 7.70 4.99
C THR A 98 6.45 8.52 5.60
N HIS A 99 5.99 8.17 6.80
CA HIS A 99 5.09 8.99 7.61
C HIS A 99 5.57 9.06 9.06
N ASP A 100 4.89 9.82 9.91
CA ASP A 100 5.12 9.82 11.36
C ASP A 100 4.10 8.86 12.01
N PRO A 101 4.54 7.70 12.51
CA PRO A 101 3.63 6.73 13.11
C PRO A 101 3.33 6.99 14.59
N THR A 102 3.84 8.08 15.17
CA THR A 102 3.76 8.37 16.61
C THR A 102 2.66 9.36 16.97
N THR A 103 2.00 9.96 15.98
CA THR A 103 0.95 10.96 16.19
C THR A 103 -0.44 10.35 16.05
N LEU A 104 -1.20 10.35 17.16
CA LEU A 104 -2.56 9.80 17.18
C LEU A 104 -3.53 10.69 16.38
N ASN A 105 -4.27 10.09 15.44
CA ASN A 105 -5.28 10.79 14.61
C ASN A 105 -4.75 12.05 13.92
N ARG A 106 -3.49 12.01 13.51
CA ARG A 106 -2.83 13.17 12.92
C ARG A 106 -1.66 12.75 12.05
N GLN A 107 -1.42 13.49 10.96
CA GLN A 107 -0.20 13.39 10.18
C GLN A 107 0.22 14.79 9.72
N GLY A 108 1.24 15.36 10.38
CA GLY A 108 1.67 16.73 10.12
C GLY A 108 0.55 17.74 10.41
N ALA A 109 0.13 18.50 9.40
CA ALA A 109 -0.96 19.46 9.50
C ALA A 109 -2.36 18.83 9.39
N ASP A 110 -2.46 17.60 8.84
CA ASP A 110 -3.73 16.90 8.68
C ASP A 110 -4.18 16.33 10.03
N VAL A 111 -5.30 16.80 10.56
CA VAL A 111 -5.85 16.44 11.88
C VAL A 111 -7.23 15.81 11.72
N GLY A 112 -7.43 14.63 12.32
CA GLY A 112 -8.70 13.90 12.32
C GLY A 112 -8.46 12.38 12.31
N THR A 113 -9.47 11.62 12.76
CA THR A 113 -9.41 10.15 12.84
C THR A 113 -9.19 9.49 11.48
N GLN A 114 -9.60 10.16 10.40
CA GLN A 114 -9.37 9.70 9.02
C GLN A 114 -7.88 9.68 8.63
N TYR A 115 -7.05 10.46 9.30
CA TYR A 115 -5.60 10.54 9.03
C TYR A 115 -4.75 9.69 9.97
N ARG A 116 -5.38 8.76 10.74
CA ARG A 116 -4.65 7.89 11.65
C ARG A 116 -3.70 6.95 10.93
N SER A 117 -2.62 6.58 11.60
CA SER A 117 -1.73 5.52 11.16
C SER A 117 -2.39 4.16 11.41
N VAL A 118 -2.61 3.36 10.35
CA VAL A 118 -3.29 2.07 10.44
C VAL A 118 -2.82 1.09 9.38
N ILE A 119 -2.75 -0.18 9.77
CA ILE A 119 -2.53 -1.34 8.89
C ILE A 119 -3.76 -2.24 9.02
N PHE A 120 -4.50 -2.44 7.93
CA PHE A 120 -5.55 -3.44 7.84
C PHE A 120 -4.97 -4.69 7.18
N TYR A 121 -4.75 -5.74 7.98
CA TYR A 121 -4.20 -7.02 7.51
C TYR A 121 -5.29 -7.89 6.88
N HIS A 122 -4.96 -8.61 5.82
CA HIS A 122 -5.87 -9.50 5.07
C HIS A 122 -5.74 -10.97 5.49
N ASN A 123 -4.68 -11.33 6.25
CA ASN A 123 -4.46 -12.66 6.80
C ASN A 123 -3.57 -12.62 8.05
N GLU A 124 -3.50 -13.75 8.77
CA GLU A 124 -2.75 -13.84 10.04
C GLU A 124 -1.24 -13.67 9.87
N GLN A 125 -0.66 -14.06 8.72
CA GLN A 125 0.76 -13.84 8.46
C GLN A 125 1.06 -12.33 8.37
N GLN A 126 0.22 -11.56 7.67
CA GLN A 126 0.37 -10.10 7.60
C GLN A 126 0.24 -9.46 8.99
N LYS A 127 -0.70 -9.93 9.81
CA LYS A 127 -0.85 -9.46 11.19
C LYS A 127 0.41 -9.72 12.02
N GLN A 128 0.93 -10.94 11.96
CA GLN A 128 2.13 -11.33 12.68
C GLN A 128 3.32 -10.45 12.25
N THR A 129 3.59 -10.36 10.94
CA THR A 129 4.68 -9.55 10.39
C THR A 129 4.57 -8.07 10.81
N ALA A 130 3.37 -7.48 10.71
CA ALA A 130 3.15 -6.09 11.10
C ALA A 130 3.37 -5.88 12.61
N THR A 131 2.92 -6.81 13.45
CA THR A 131 3.07 -6.73 14.89
C THR A 131 4.53 -6.85 15.32
N GLU A 132 5.26 -7.83 14.78
CA GLU A 132 6.67 -8.06 15.07
C GLU A 132 7.54 -6.85 14.63
N LEU A 133 7.32 -6.33 13.41
CA LEU A 133 8.03 -5.16 12.93
C LEU A 133 7.74 -3.91 13.77
N LYS A 134 6.48 -3.67 14.16
CA LYS A 134 6.14 -2.56 15.05
C LYS A 134 6.90 -2.66 16.36
N GLN A 135 6.93 -3.83 16.99
CA GLN A 135 7.66 -4.07 18.24
C GLN A 135 9.17 -3.85 18.08
N MET A 136 9.75 -4.34 16.99
CA MET A 136 11.19 -4.13 16.70
C MET A 136 11.53 -2.65 16.53
N LEU A 137 10.69 -1.90 15.82
CA LEU A 137 10.88 -0.48 15.58
C LEU A 137 10.74 0.33 16.87
N ASP A 138 9.75 0.01 17.73
CA ASP A 138 9.58 0.64 19.05
C ASP A 138 10.77 0.34 19.98
N GLN A 139 11.25 -0.91 20.02
CA GLN A 139 12.42 -1.29 20.81
C GLN A 139 13.71 -0.60 20.33
N ALA A 140 13.86 -0.45 19.02
CA ALA A 140 14.98 0.26 18.41
C ALA A 140 14.95 1.77 18.62
N ARG A 141 13.86 2.32 19.19
CA ARG A 141 13.66 3.75 19.46
C ARG A 141 13.98 4.63 18.25
N ILE A 142 13.46 4.24 17.09
CA ILE A 142 13.62 4.97 15.83
C ILE A 142 12.95 6.35 15.91
N TRP A 143 11.91 6.48 16.75
CA TRP A 143 11.19 7.71 17.06
C TRP A 143 11.26 7.98 18.57
N ASP A 144 11.16 9.25 18.97
CA ASP A 144 11.17 9.67 20.38
C ASP A 144 9.92 9.20 21.14
N ASN A 145 8.80 9.03 20.43
CA ASN A 145 7.53 8.57 20.99
C ASN A 145 7.17 7.17 20.47
N PRO A 146 6.36 6.39 21.22
CA PRO A 146 5.89 5.08 20.78
C PRO A 146 5.08 5.13 19.48
N ILE A 147 5.16 4.06 18.70
CA ILE A 147 4.35 3.88 17.49
C ILE A 147 2.89 3.64 17.88
N VAL A 148 1.99 4.53 17.45
CA VAL A 148 0.53 4.44 17.66
C VAL A 148 -0.21 3.79 16.49
N THR A 149 0.50 3.25 15.49
CA THR A 149 -0.12 2.56 14.35
C THR A 149 -1.09 1.48 14.83
N GLU A 150 -2.35 1.59 14.43
CA GLU A 150 -3.38 0.55 14.60
C GLU A 150 -3.06 -0.65 13.69
N ILE A 151 -3.22 -1.88 14.19
CA ILE A 151 -3.11 -3.11 13.39
C ILE A 151 -4.42 -3.87 13.59
N SER A 152 -5.29 -3.84 12.57
CA SER A 152 -6.65 -4.37 12.64
C SER A 152 -6.95 -5.28 11.44
N ALA A 153 -7.94 -6.19 11.61
CA ALA A 153 -8.39 -7.02 10.51
C ALA A 153 -9.06 -6.17 9.42
N PHE A 154 -8.71 -6.45 8.17
CA PHE A 154 -9.42 -5.89 7.02
C PHE A 154 -10.87 -6.38 7.00
N THR A 155 -11.81 -5.48 6.76
CA THR A 155 -13.24 -5.81 6.63
C THR A 155 -13.79 -5.40 5.27
N HIS A 156 -13.78 -4.12 4.98
CA HIS A 156 -14.32 -3.54 3.74
C HIS A 156 -13.40 -2.43 3.24
N PHE A 157 -13.36 -2.28 1.93
CA PHE A 157 -12.71 -1.17 1.25
C PHE A 157 -13.71 -0.50 0.32
N TYR A 158 -13.81 0.80 0.44
CA TYR A 158 -14.62 1.64 -0.44
C TYR A 158 -13.67 2.53 -1.24
N PRO A 159 -13.56 2.34 -2.57
CA PRO A 159 -12.71 3.19 -3.41
C PRO A 159 -13.10 4.66 -3.26
N ALA A 160 -12.10 5.51 -3.13
CA ALA A 160 -12.34 6.96 -3.16
C ALA A 160 -12.79 7.40 -4.55
N GLU A 161 -13.44 8.53 -4.60
CA GLU A 161 -13.97 9.13 -5.82
C GLU A 161 -12.86 9.31 -6.88
N LYS A 162 -13.25 9.27 -8.14
CA LYS A 162 -12.30 9.25 -9.28
C LYS A 162 -11.28 10.42 -9.23
N TYR A 163 -11.69 11.59 -8.76
CA TYR A 163 -10.81 12.76 -8.67
C TYR A 163 -9.74 12.67 -7.57
N HIS A 164 -9.79 11.64 -6.71
CA HIS A 164 -8.75 11.33 -5.72
C HIS A 164 -7.73 10.31 -6.22
N GLN A 165 -8.05 9.55 -7.27
CA GLN A 165 -7.15 8.55 -7.85
C GLN A 165 -6.07 9.25 -8.68
N ASN A 166 -4.79 8.85 -8.52
CA ASN A 166 -3.62 9.45 -9.19
C ASN A 166 -3.47 10.96 -8.95
N TYR A 167 -3.92 11.44 -7.80
CA TYR A 167 -4.05 12.86 -7.54
C TYR A 167 -2.75 13.65 -7.76
N PHE A 168 -1.61 13.12 -7.30
CA PHE A 168 -0.31 13.78 -7.47
C PHE A 168 0.10 13.90 -8.93
N GLU A 169 -0.13 12.87 -9.74
CA GLU A 169 0.22 12.87 -11.17
C GLU A 169 -0.65 13.86 -11.96
N ASP A 170 -1.95 13.93 -11.61
CA ASP A 170 -2.90 14.80 -12.31
C ASP A 170 -2.78 16.27 -11.85
N ASN A 171 -2.25 16.53 -10.63
CA ASN A 171 -2.23 17.84 -9.99
C ASN A 171 -0.86 18.23 -9.43
N PRO A 172 0.27 18.01 -10.13
CA PRO A 172 1.61 18.15 -9.55
C PRO A 172 1.91 19.57 -9.06
N ASN A 173 1.28 20.59 -9.62
CA ASN A 173 1.51 22.02 -9.29
C ASN A 173 0.64 22.54 -8.15
N GLN A 174 -0.25 21.75 -7.59
CA GLN A 174 -1.04 22.14 -6.42
C GLN A 174 -0.15 22.37 -5.19
N GLY A 175 -0.49 23.36 -4.37
CA GLY A 175 0.31 23.72 -3.19
C GLY A 175 0.54 22.54 -2.25
N TYR A 176 -0.50 21.74 -1.96
CA TYR A 176 -0.35 20.54 -1.14
C TYR A 176 0.63 19.53 -1.75
N CYS A 177 0.58 19.32 -3.07
CA CYS A 177 1.52 18.44 -3.77
C CYS A 177 2.96 18.92 -3.60
N GLN A 178 3.20 20.22 -3.81
CA GLN A 178 4.55 20.79 -3.73
C GLN A 178 5.11 20.84 -2.30
N PHE A 179 4.28 21.23 -1.31
CA PHE A 179 4.77 21.45 0.05
C PHE A 179 4.69 20.23 0.95
N VAL A 180 3.85 19.22 0.63
CA VAL A 180 3.65 18.04 1.45
C VAL A 180 4.12 16.77 0.75
N ILE A 181 3.67 16.52 -0.50
CA ILE A 181 3.94 15.24 -1.19
C ILE A 181 5.38 15.21 -1.71
N VAL A 182 5.86 16.27 -2.38
CA VAL A 182 7.22 16.31 -2.94
C VAL A 182 8.31 16.04 -1.89
N PRO A 183 8.32 16.66 -0.70
CA PRO A 183 9.29 16.33 0.33
C PRO A 183 9.27 14.86 0.78
N LYS A 184 8.08 14.23 0.85
CA LYS A 184 7.96 12.81 1.18
C LYS A 184 8.51 11.91 0.06
N LEU A 185 8.29 12.27 -1.20
CA LEU A 185 8.88 11.56 -2.34
C LEU A 185 10.41 11.69 -2.38
N GLN A 186 10.94 12.86 -2.04
CA GLN A 186 12.40 13.07 -1.90
C GLN A 186 12.97 12.20 -0.78
N LYS A 187 12.30 12.15 0.39
CA LYS A 187 12.68 11.26 1.49
C LYS A 187 12.65 9.80 1.07
N PHE A 188 11.57 9.35 0.42
CA PHE A 188 11.46 8.00 -0.13
C PHE A 188 12.61 7.69 -1.10
N SER A 189 12.86 8.56 -2.07
CA SER A 189 13.93 8.36 -3.06
C SER A 189 15.32 8.30 -2.44
N LYS A 190 15.56 9.06 -1.37
CA LYS A 190 16.83 9.03 -0.62
C LYS A 190 17.01 7.73 0.17
N LEU A 191 15.96 7.25 0.83
CA LEU A 191 16.05 6.09 1.73
C LEU A 191 15.91 4.75 1.01
N PHE A 192 15.22 4.73 -0.13
CA PHE A 192 14.78 3.51 -0.83
C PHE A 192 15.05 3.59 -2.33
N SER A 193 16.17 4.17 -2.75
CA SER A 193 16.53 4.35 -4.17
C SER A 193 16.50 3.03 -4.98
N GLU A 194 16.95 1.93 -4.39
CA GLU A 194 16.97 0.59 -5.01
C GLU A 194 15.57 0.02 -5.29
N TYR A 195 14.57 0.45 -4.48
CA TYR A 195 13.17 0.04 -4.62
C TYR A 195 12.34 1.00 -5.48
N ARG A 196 12.93 2.08 -5.98
CA ARG A 196 12.23 3.03 -6.84
C ARG A 196 12.14 2.47 -8.27
N LYS A 197 10.92 2.53 -8.85
CA LYS A 197 10.72 2.26 -10.29
C LYS A 197 11.56 3.21 -11.13
N ASP A 198 12.15 2.71 -12.19
CA ASP A 198 12.79 3.53 -13.22
C ASP A 198 11.67 4.09 -14.12
N TYR A 199 11.58 5.42 -14.22
CA TYR A 199 10.65 6.13 -15.09
C TYR A 199 11.42 6.65 -16.32
#